data_9cb62c1a4b892376378d0fea3837192e
#
_entry.id   9cb62c1a4b892376378d0fea3837192e
#
_cell.length_a   1.000
_cell.length_b   1.000
_cell.length_c   1.000
_cell.angle_alpha   90.00
_cell.angle_beta   90.00
_cell.angle_gamma   90.00
#
_symmetry.space_group_name_H-M   'P 1'
#
loop_
_entity.id
_entity.type
_entity.pdbx_description
1 polymer ?
#
loop_
_entity_poly.entity_id
_entity_poly.type
_entity_poly.pdbx_seq_one_letter_code
_entity_poly.pdbx_strand_id
1 'polypeptide(L)'
;LTTVQTDGSMGYYSIMVARKDSGMTKVTDIKGKKLGFADPDSTSGYLIPTVTLPDALGGKPVKDYVASTGFGGGHENLVLEVLKGTFDAGTTFGSGVGNFKDGYTSGNLRKMVDKGILNMSDLVELWKSPLIPNGPLVIRSNISDATKAKITAFFKALPTKDAACFSAIEGGEYKGYADVNVNFYKPIIDARKATIGG
;
A
#
# COMPACT_ATOMS: atom_id res chain seq x y z
N LEU A 1 -8.29 11.12 12.75
CA LEU A 1 -7.31 11.79 11.90
C LEU A 1 -6.69 10.80 10.93
N THR A 2 -6.15 11.29 9.83
CA THR A 2 -5.29 10.52 8.92
C THR A 2 -4.04 11.34 8.57
N THR A 3 -2.95 10.68 8.21
CA THR A 3 -1.73 11.35 7.74
C THR A 3 -1.90 11.94 6.35
N VAL A 4 -1.22 13.05 6.10
CA VAL A 4 -1.19 13.76 4.82
C VAL A 4 0.22 13.64 4.25
N GLN A 5 0.34 13.14 3.01
CA GLN A 5 1.59 13.05 2.27
C GLN A 5 2.15 14.45 1.95
N THR A 6 3.41 14.51 1.54
CA THR A 6 4.07 15.76 1.15
C THR A 6 3.40 16.47 -0.02
N ASP A 7 2.75 15.73 -0.92
CA ASP A 7 1.96 16.26 -2.06
C ASP A 7 0.52 16.66 -1.67
N GLY A 8 0.12 16.43 -0.41
CA GLY A 8 -1.23 16.70 0.07
C GLY A 8 -2.20 15.53 -0.04
N SER A 9 -1.82 14.40 -0.65
CA SER A 9 -2.67 13.21 -0.68
C SER A 9 -2.77 12.57 0.71
N MET A 10 -3.88 11.85 0.96
CA MET A 10 -4.15 11.19 2.24
C MET A 10 -4.18 9.67 2.09
N GLY A 11 -3.34 9.14 1.21
CA GLY A 11 -3.32 7.72 0.92
C GLY A 11 -2.05 7.28 0.20
N TYR A 12 -2.02 6.01 -0.12
CA TYR A 12 -0.95 5.31 -0.81
C TYR A 12 -1.54 4.29 -1.79
N TYR A 13 -0.72 3.49 -2.45
CA TYR A 13 -1.17 2.56 -3.47
C TYR A 13 -0.61 1.15 -3.27
N SER A 14 -1.42 0.16 -3.63
CA SER A 14 -0.90 -1.16 -3.97
C SER A 14 -0.22 -1.07 -5.33
N ILE A 15 0.98 -1.62 -5.42
CA ILE A 15 1.81 -1.62 -6.63
C ILE A 15 2.11 -3.07 -6.99
N MET A 16 1.76 -3.49 -8.21
CA MET A 16 2.19 -4.78 -8.72
C MET A 16 3.49 -4.63 -9.50
N VAL A 17 4.48 -5.43 -9.14
CA VAL A 17 5.80 -5.45 -9.78
C VAL A 17 6.10 -6.82 -10.37
N ALA A 18 6.91 -6.83 -11.42
CA ALA A 18 7.55 -8.01 -11.98
C ALA A 18 9.01 -7.71 -12.29
N ARG A 19 9.81 -8.75 -12.55
CA ARG A 19 11.18 -8.54 -13.03
C ARG A 19 11.17 -7.86 -14.40
N LYS A 20 12.12 -6.99 -14.63
CA LYS A 20 12.32 -6.28 -15.90
C LYS A 20 12.59 -7.24 -17.07
N ASP A 21 13.33 -8.30 -16.82
CA ASP A 21 13.68 -9.33 -17.80
C ASP A 21 12.56 -10.34 -18.10
N SER A 22 11.44 -10.27 -17.37
CA SER A 22 10.28 -11.15 -17.61
C SER A 22 9.54 -10.87 -18.92
N GLY A 23 9.77 -9.72 -19.53
CA GLY A 23 9.06 -9.26 -20.73
C GLY A 23 7.63 -8.77 -20.46
N MET A 24 7.12 -8.86 -19.23
CA MET A 24 5.81 -8.31 -18.86
C MET A 24 5.84 -6.80 -18.84
N THR A 25 4.77 -6.15 -19.34
CA THR A 25 4.67 -4.69 -19.44
C THR A 25 3.36 -4.11 -18.93
N LYS A 26 2.37 -4.95 -18.69
CA LYS A 26 1.01 -4.58 -18.25
C LYS A 26 0.39 -5.66 -17.40
N VAL A 27 -0.63 -5.31 -16.63
CA VAL A 27 -1.29 -6.21 -15.67
C VAL A 27 -1.86 -7.48 -16.34
N THR A 28 -2.33 -7.39 -17.57
CA THR A 28 -2.89 -8.57 -18.28
C THR A 28 -1.86 -9.63 -18.63
N ASP A 29 -0.57 -9.32 -18.58
CA ASP A 29 0.52 -10.25 -18.87
C ASP A 29 0.73 -11.29 -17.74
N ILE A 30 0.07 -11.09 -16.56
CA ILE A 30 0.07 -12.08 -15.47
C ILE A 30 -0.79 -13.31 -15.77
N LYS A 31 -1.49 -13.39 -16.92
CA LYS A 31 -2.30 -14.54 -17.28
C LYS A 31 -1.48 -15.82 -17.26
N GLY A 32 -1.93 -16.81 -16.47
CA GLY A 32 -1.23 -18.09 -16.35
C GLY A 32 0.13 -18.02 -15.63
N LYS A 33 0.43 -16.91 -14.95
CA LYS A 33 1.66 -16.70 -14.16
C LYS A 33 1.44 -16.98 -12.68
N LYS A 34 2.51 -17.07 -11.92
CA LYS A 34 2.48 -17.19 -10.44
C LYS A 34 2.45 -15.80 -9.82
N LEU A 35 1.38 -15.47 -9.13
CA LEU A 35 1.22 -14.16 -8.46
C LEU A 35 1.45 -14.29 -6.96
N GLY A 36 2.38 -13.51 -6.43
CA GLY A 36 2.64 -13.38 -5.01
C GLY A 36 1.86 -12.23 -4.38
N PHE A 37 1.32 -12.46 -3.18
CA PHE A 37 0.80 -11.44 -2.29
C PHE A 37 1.75 -11.26 -1.10
N ALA A 38 1.75 -10.06 -0.48
CA ALA A 38 2.68 -9.80 0.61
C ALA A 38 2.35 -10.64 1.85
N ASP A 39 1.13 -10.49 2.38
CA ASP A 39 0.67 -11.11 3.61
C ASP A 39 -0.87 -11.19 3.61
N PRO A 40 -1.50 -12.24 4.20
CA PRO A 40 -2.96 -12.39 4.24
C PRO A 40 -3.69 -11.20 4.91
N ASP A 41 -3.05 -10.56 5.89
CA ASP A 41 -3.65 -9.44 6.62
C ASP A 41 -3.29 -8.06 6.02
N SER A 42 -2.51 -8.03 4.93
CA SER A 42 -2.09 -6.78 4.30
C SER A 42 -3.19 -6.15 3.46
N THR A 43 -3.52 -4.89 3.74
CA THR A 43 -4.47 -4.10 2.92
C THR A 43 -3.96 -3.92 1.49
N SER A 44 -2.75 -3.42 1.29
CA SER A 44 -2.18 -3.15 -0.04
C SER A 44 -1.54 -4.38 -0.69
N GLY A 45 -1.05 -5.32 0.12
CA GLY A 45 -0.39 -6.51 -0.39
C GLY A 45 -1.33 -7.66 -0.73
N TYR A 46 -2.60 -7.61 -0.27
CA TYR A 46 -3.55 -8.70 -0.51
C TYR A 46 -4.99 -8.21 -0.70
N LEU A 47 -5.59 -7.54 0.30
CA LEU A 47 -7.02 -7.20 0.28
C LEU A 47 -7.40 -6.38 -0.96
N ILE A 48 -6.75 -5.24 -1.17
CA ILE A 48 -7.06 -4.34 -2.28
C ILE A 48 -6.75 -4.96 -3.64
N PRO A 49 -5.58 -5.58 -3.88
CA PRO A 49 -5.35 -6.32 -5.11
C PRO A 49 -6.44 -7.35 -5.40
N THR A 50 -6.84 -8.14 -4.42
CA THR A 50 -7.84 -9.21 -4.62
C THR A 50 -9.19 -8.67 -5.10
N VAL A 51 -9.62 -7.52 -4.61
CA VAL A 51 -10.94 -6.95 -4.95
C VAL A 51 -10.91 -5.98 -6.13
N THR A 52 -9.75 -5.41 -6.48
CA THR A 52 -9.66 -4.38 -7.54
C THR A 52 -8.97 -4.86 -8.82
N LEU A 53 -8.10 -5.88 -8.76
CA LEU A 53 -7.51 -6.47 -9.96
C LEU A 53 -8.55 -7.05 -10.94
N PRO A 54 -9.66 -7.68 -10.50
CA PRO A 54 -10.69 -8.17 -11.41
C PRO A 54 -11.13 -7.14 -12.44
N ASP A 55 -11.28 -5.86 -12.06
CA ASP A 55 -11.67 -4.78 -12.98
C ASP A 55 -10.64 -4.62 -14.12
N ALA A 56 -9.35 -4.71 -13.80
CA ALA A 56 -8.27 -4.63 -14.79
C ALA A 56 -8.06 -5.94 -15.59
N LEU A 57 -8.65 -7.04 -15.13
CA LEU A 57 -8.56 -8.37 -15.74
C LEU A 57 -9.84 -8.79 -16.49
N GLY A 58 -10.69 -7.82 -16.87
CA GLY A 58 -11.93 -8.07 -17.60
C GLY A 58 -13.02 -8.75 -16.76
N GLY A 59 -13.09 -8.45 -15.47
CA GLY A 59 -14.08 -8.96 -14.52
C GLY A 59 -13.75 -10.36 -13.98
N LYS A 60 -12.60 -10.94 -14.31
CA LYS A 60 -12.24 -12.29 -13.85
C LYS A 60 -11.61 -12.26 -12.46
N PRO A 61 -12.02 -13.14 -11.53
CA PRO A 61 -11.33 -13.32 -10.26
C PRO A 61 -9.85 -13.64 -10.47
N VAL A 62 -8.99 -13.10 -9.61
CA VAL A 62 -7.54 -13.29 -9.74
C VAL A 62 -7.15 -14.77 -9.82
N LYS A 63 -7.75 -15.61 -8.96
CA LYS A 63 -7.49 -17.07 -8.92
C LYS A 63 -7.80 -17.79 -10.22
N ASP A 64 -8.71 -17.27 -11.04
CA ASP A 64 -9.12 -17.87 -12.32
C ASP A 64 -8.31 -17.31 -13.50
N TYR A 65 -7.49 -16.28 -13.25
CA TYR A 65 -6.69 -15.61 -14.25
C TYR A 65 -5.22 -16.05 -14.25
N VAL A 66 -4.66 -16.28 -13.06
CA VAL A 66 -3.26 -16.69 -12.85
C VAL A 66 -3.14 -18.21 -12.67
N ALA A 67 -1.94 -18.76 -12.85
CA ALA A 67 -1.70 -20.20 -12.65
C ALA A 67 -1.79 -20.59 -11.17
N SER A 68 -1.28 -19.73 -10.29
CA SER A 68 -1.33 -19.92 -8.84
C SER A 68 -1.11 -18.62 -8.10
N THR A 69 -1.55 -18.59 -6.84
CA THR A 69 -1.25 -17.50 -5.90
C THR A 69 -0.50 -18.04 -4.69
N GLY A 70 0.25 -17.16 -4.00
CA GLY A 70 0.93 -17.48 -2.76
C GLY A 70 1.27 -16.22 -1.97
N PHE A 71 1.85 -16.39 -0.78
CA PHE A 71 2.28 -15.29 0.08
C PHE A 71 3.80 -15.27 0.24
N GLY A 72 4.38 -14.07 0.18
CA GLY A 72 5.82 -13.87 0.35
C GLY A 72 6.27 -13.73 1.81
N GLY A 73 5.33 -13.65 2.76
CA GLY A 73 5.65 -13.44 4.19
C GLY A 73 6.03 -11.99 4.51
N GLY A 74 5.44 -11.03 3.81
CA GLY A 74 5.63 -9.59 3.97
C GLY A 74 6.05 -8.90 2.68
N HIS A 75 5.97 -7.57 2.68
CA HIS A 75 6.19 -6.78 1.45
C HIS A 75 7.62 -6.86 0.93
N GLU A 76 8.62 -6.77 1.80
CA GLU A 76 10.03 -6.83 1.44
C GLU A 76 10.38 -8.22 0.89
N ASN A 77 10.02 -9.28 1.62
CA ASN A 77 10.26 -10.66 1.19
C ASN A 77 9.58 -10.97 -0.13
N LEU A 78 8.34 -10.51 -0.34
CA LEU A 78 7.65 -10.73 -1.62
C LEU A 78 8.42 -10.14 -2.80
N VAL A 79 8.93 -8.91 -2.69
CA VAL A 79 9.72 -8.30 -3.77
C VAL A 79 11.00 -9.10 -4.03
N LEU A 80 11.66 -9.58 -2.98
CA LEU A 80 12.83 -10.46 -3.11
C LEU A 80 12.48 -11.80 -3.79
N GLU A 81 11.34 -12.40 -3.45
CA GLU A 81 10.87 -13.63 -4.09
C GLU A 81 10.49 -13.43 -5.56
N VAL A 82 9.98 -12.25 -5.94
CA VAL A 82 9.79 -11.88 -7.36
C VAL A 82 11.14 -11.78 -8.06
N LEU A 83 12.13 -11.12 -7.47
CA LEU A 83 13.48 -11.00 -8.04
C LEU A 83 14.17 -12.36 -8.21
N LYS A 84 13.96 -13.30 -7.28
CA LYS A 84 14.45 -14.68 -7.38
C LYS A 84 13.69 -15.54 -8.40
N GLY A 85 12.50 -15.11 -8.84
CA GLY A 85 11.65 -15.86 -9.77
C GLY A 85 10.77 -16.92 -9.12
N THR A 86 10.61 -16.92 -7.81
CA THR A 86 9.62 -17.76 -7.09
C THR A 86 8.20 -17.39 -7.50
N PHE A 87 7.94 -16.08 -7.60
CA PHE A 87 6.75 -15.51 -8.22
C PHE A 87 7.13 -14.74 -9.48
N ASP A 88 6.26 -14.80 -10.50
CA ASP A 88 6.43 -14.04 -11.74
C ASP A 88 6.11 -12.55 -11.54
N ALA A 89 5.11 -12.24 -10.69
CA ALA A 89 4.72 -10.91 -10.28
C ALA A 89 4.30 -10.92 -8.81
N GLY A 90 4.30 -9.74 -8.19
CA GLY A 90 3.90 -9.62 -6.78
C GLY A 90 3.37 -8.23 -6.42
N THR A 91 2.54 -8.15 -5.37
CA THR A 91 1.91 -6.92 -4.90
C THR A 91 2.59 -6.38 -3.65
N THR A 92 3.04 -5.14 -3.71
CA THR A 92 3.66 -4.39 -2.62
C THR A 92 2.99 -3.02 -2.49
N PHE A 93 3.66 -2.01 -1.90
CA PHE A 93 3.11 -0.66 -1.80
C PHE A 93 4.15 0.44 -2.00
N GLY A 94 3.64 1.60 -2.42
CA GLY A 94 4.39 2.84 -2.55
C GLY A 94 3.48 4.05 -2.39
N SER A 95 4.05 5.22 -2.10
CA SER A 95 3.30 6.47 -1.94
C SER A 95 2.59 6.91 -3.21
N GLY A 96 3.08 6.51 -4.38
CA GLY A 96 2.63 7.05 -5.67
C GLY A 96 3.10 8.49 -5.93
N VAL A 97 3.83 9.11 -5.00
CA VAL A 97 4.45 10.42 -5.14
C VAL A 97 5.86 10.23 -5.71
N GLY A 98 6.26 11.05 -6.69
CA GLY A 98 7.51 10.86 -7.41
C GLY A 98 7.40 9.80 -8.52
N ASN A 99 8.52 9.17 -8.88
CA ASN A 99 8.58 8.22 -9.98
C ASN A 99 8.79 6.78 -9.49
N PHE A 100 8.20 5.82 -10.19
CA PHE A 100 8.45 4.39 -9.93
C PHE A 100 9.92 4.02 -10.03
N LYS A 101 10.65 4.57 -11.01
CA LYS A 101 12.10 4.31 -11.21
C LYS A 101 12.97 4.66 -10.00
N ASP A 102 12.49 5.55 -9.13
CA ASP A 102 13.17 5.99 -7.91
C ASP A 102 12.64 5.24 -6.66
N GLY A 103 11.66 4.34 -6.81
CA GLY A 103 10.95 3.65 -5.72
C GLY A 103 9.88 4.51 -5.06
N TYR A 104 9.46 5.61 -5.72
CA TYR A 104 8.62 6.67 -5.17
C TYR A 104 9.33 7.43 -4.02
N THR A 105 8.60 8.27 -3.27
CA THR A 105 9.15 9.02 -2.13
C THR A 105 9.06 8.26 -0.81
N SER A 106 8.14 7.30 -0.71
CA SER A 106 7.97 6.46 0.49
C SER A 106 7.28 5.12 0.16
N GLY A 107 7.21 4.23 1.13
CA GLY A 107 6.66 2.89 0.99
C GLY A 107 7.72 1.80 0.95
N ASN A 108 7.29 0.56 0.65
CA ASN A 108 8.20 -0.59 0.70
C ASN A 108 9.33 -0.48 -0.33
N LEU A 109 9.01 -0.12 -1.57
CA LEU A 109 10.03 -0.01 -2.63
C LEU A 109 11.11 1.02 -2.26
N ARG A 110 10.70 2.20 -1.78
CA ARG A 110 11.64 3.24 -1.33
C ARG A 110 12.52 2.75 -0.18
N LYS A 111 11.93 2.12 0.83
CA LYS A 111 12.67 1.55 1.96
C LYS A 111 13.71 0.51 1.52
N MET A 112 13.38 -0.33 0.54
CA MET A 112 14.33 -1.32 0.01
C MET A 112 15.48 -0.67 -0.78
N VAL A 113 15.19 0.38 -1.55
CA VAL A 113 16.22 1.18 -2.24
C VAL A 113 17.14 1.85 -1.23
N ASP A 114 16.59 2.48 -0.20
CA ASP A 114 17.38 3.16 0.85
C ASP A 114 18.27 2.20 1.65
N LYS A 115 17.82 0.95 1.83
CA LYS A 115 18.62 -0.14 2.41
C LYS A 115 19.68 -0.70 1.45
N GLY A 116 19.69 -0.31 0.18
CA GLY A 116 20.60 -0.84 -0.83
C GLY A 116 20.33 -2.30 -1.24
N ILE A 117 19.13 -2.83 -0.94
CA ILE A 117 18.74 -4.23 -1.26
C ILE A 117 17.86 -4.33 -2.51
N LEU A 118 17.52 -3.22 -3.13
CA LEU A 118 16.71 -3.17 -4.37
C LEU A 118 17.28 -2.12 -5.32
N ASN A 119 17.49 -2.54 -6.58
CA ASN A 119 17.69 -1.64 -7.70
C ASN A 119 16.39 -1.60 -8.52
N MET A 120 15.78 -0.42 -8.62
CA MET A 120 14.50 -0.25 -9.34
C MET A 120 14.61 -0.55 -10.85
N SER A 121 15.83 -0.57 -11.42
CA SER A 121 16.04 -0.98 -12.82
C SER A 121 15.73 -2.45 -13.06
N ASP A 122 15.70 -3.30 -12.01
CA ASP A 122 15.43 -4.73 -12.09
C ASP A 122 13.93 -5.05 -12.10
N LEU A 123 13.09 -4.03 -11.84
CA LEU A 123 11.64 -4.16 -11.78
C LEU A 123 10.92 -3.36 -12.86
N VAL A 124 9.68 -3.77 -13.14
CA VAL A 124 8.68 -3.04 -13.90
C VAL A 124 7.39 -2.96 -13.10
N GLU A 125 6.72 -1.80 -13.14
CA GLU A 125 5.37 -1.64 -12.60
C GLU A 125 4.35 -2.16 -13.62
N LEU A 126 3.55 -3.14 -13.22
CA LEU A 126 2.50 -3.70 -14.06
C LEU A 126 1.13 -3.08 -13.79
N TRP A 127 0.92 -2.63 -12.56
CA TRP A 127 -0.35 -2.10 -12.12
C TRP A 127 -0.23 -1.30 -10.82
N LYS A 128 -1.11 -0.33 -10.68
CA LYS A 128 -1.31 0.49 -9.49
C LYS A 128 -2.79 0.55 -9.14
N SER A 129 -3.12 0.34 -7.87
CA SER A 129 -4.51 0.36 -7.38
C SER A 129 -5.13 1.76 -7.41
N PRO A 130 -6.45 1.89 -7.22
CA PRO A 130 -7.03 3.10 -6.66
C PRO A 130 -6.38 3.50 -5.34
N LEU A 131 -6.50 4.78 -4.95
CA LEU A 131 -5.92 5.30 -3.71
C LEU A 131 -6.44 4.51 -2.49
N ILE A 132 -5.52 4.05 -1.66
CA ILE A 132 -5.80 3.42 -0.37
C ILE A 132 -5.64 4.50 0.70
N PRO A 133 -6.69 4.83 1.48
CA PRO A 133 -6.55 5.78 2.59
C PRO A 133 -5.44 5.39 3.57
N ASN A 134 -4.65 6.35 4.01
CA ASN A 134 -3.69 6.13 5.08
C ASN A 134 -4.40 5.66 6.35
N GLY A 135 -3.71 4.90 7.20
CA GLY A 135 -4.27 4.37 8.44
C GLY A 135 -4.84 5.46 9.35
N PRO A 136 -6.00 5.24 9.99
CA PRO A 136 -6.60 6.23 10.87
C PRO A 136 -5.92 6.25 12.24
N LEU A 137 -5.69 7.44 12.79
CA LEU A 137 -5.59 7.63 14.23
C LEU A 137 -7.01 7.64 14.80
N VAL A 138 -7.31 6.67 15.63
CA VAL A 138 -8.63 6.49 16.24
C VAL A 138 -8.58 6.67 17.75
N ILE A 139 -9.69 7.11 18.33
CA ILE A 139 -9.86 7.27 19.76
C ILE A 139 -11.17 6.62 20.21
N ARG A 140 -11.19 6.05 21.40
CA ARG A 140 -12.40 5.42 21.94
C ARG A 140 -13.54 6.41 22.07
N SER A 141 -14.76 6.00 21.73
CA SER A 141 -15.96 6.84 21.80
C SER A 141 -16.32 7.28 23.22
N ASN A 142 -16.02 6.46 24.24
CA ASN A 142 -16.33 6.72 25.66
C ASN A 142 -15.36 7.68 26.37
N ILE A 143 -14.36 8.24 25.69
CA ILE A 143 -13.51 9.30 26.23
C ILE A 143 -14.25 10.62 26.14
N SER A 144 -14.11 11.50 27.15
CA SER A 144 -14.77 12.82 27.18
C SER A 144 -14.39 13.68 25.98
N ASP A 145 -15.30 14.50 25.48
CA ASP A 145 -15.04 15.35 24.32
C ASP A 145 -13.93 16.37 24.58
N ALA A 146 -13.82 16.88 25.82
CA ALA A 146 -12.72 17.76 26.23
C ALA A 146 -11.35 17.05 26.07
N THR A 147 -11.25 15.77 26.44
CA THR A 147 -10.01 14.99 26.27
C THR A 147 -9.74 14.67 24.80
N LYS A 148 -10.78 14.30 24.02
CA LYS A 148 -10.66 14.10 22.58
C LYS A 148 -10.12 15.36 21.88
N ALA A 149 -10.66 16.53 22.23
CA ALA A 149 -10.22 17.81 21.67
C ALA A 149 -8.74 18.09 21.97
N LYS A 150 -8.29 17.85 23.21
CA LYS A 150 -6.87 18.02 23.60
C LYS A 150 -5.94 17.09 22.83
N ILE A 151 -6.30 15.80 22.70
CA ILE A 151 -5.52 14.81 21.97
C ILE A 151 -5.46 15.16 20.47
N THR A 152 -6.59 15.56 19.89
CA THR A 152 -6.65 16.00 18.48
C THR A 152 -5.77 17.22 18.24
N ALA A 153 -5.83 18.23 19.12
CA ALA A 153 -4.99 19.42 19.03
C ALA A 153 -3.50 19.09 19.16
N PHE A 154 -3.13 18.17 20.06
CA PHE A 154 -1.77 17.72 20.22
C PHE A 154 -1.23 17.11 18.91
N PHE A 155 -1.92 16.12 18.34
CA PHE A 155 -1.46 15.48 17.10
C PHE A 155 -1.39 16.47 15.93
N LYS A 156 -2.37 17.36 15.77
CA LYS A 156 -2.35 18.38 14.71
C LYS A 156 -1.20 19.38 14.85
N ALA A 157 -0.76 19.66 16.08
CA ALA A 157 0.36 20.57 16.33
C ALA A 157 1.73 19.88 16.23
N LEU A 158 1.77 18.56 16.38
CA LEU A 158 3.01 17.77 16.48
C LEU A 158 3.99 18.00 15.32
N PRO A 159 3.56 18.04 14.04
CA PRO A 159 4.49 18.22 12.91
C PRO A 159 5.31 19.52 12.98
N THR A 160 4.73 20.57 13.59
CA THR A 160 5.40 21.88 13.73
C THR A 160 6.07 22.08 15.08
N LYS A 161 5.57 21.44 16.14
CA LYS A 161 6.11 21.60 17.49
C LYS A 161 7.25 20.64 17.80
N ASP A 162 7.19 19.43 17.24
CA ASP A 162 8.22 18.39 17.40
C ASP A 162 8.23 17.48 16.18
N ALA A 163 8.89 17.97 15.13
CA ALA A 163 9.00 17.25 13.85
C ALA A 163 9.74 15.92 14.00
N ALA A 164 10.68 15.80 14.94
CA ALA A 164 11.42 14.57 15.17
C ALA A 164 10.51 13.48 15.78
N CYS A 165 9.70 13.85 16.77
CA CYS A 165 8.69 12.96 17.34
C CYS A 165 7.64 12.56 16.30
N PHE A 166 7.15 13.51 15.50
CA PHE A 166 6.21 13.23 14.41
C PHE A 166 6.76 12.21 13.41
N SER A 167 7.99 12.42 12.91
CA SER A 167 8.65 11.50 11.98
C SER A 167 8.90 10.12 12.60
N ALA A 168 9.23 10.06 13.89
CA ALA A 168 9.42 8.79 14.59
C ALA A 168 8.12 7.99 14.73
N ILE A 169 6.99 8.65 14.95
CA ILE A 169 5.66 8.01 15.04
C ILE A 169 5.21 7.48 13.69
N GLU A 170 5.32 8.29 12.63
CA GLU A 170 4.77 7.96 11.32
C GLU A 170 5.71 7.11 10.45
N GLY A 171 7.00 7.12 10.74
CA GLY A 171 8.01 6.33 10.04
C GLY A 171 8.21 6.71 8.58
N GLY A 172 7.93 7.95 8.21
CA GLY A 172 8.07 8.46 6.84
C GLY A 172 7.95 9.99 6.78
N GLU A 173 8.05 10.52 5.56
CA GLU A 173 7.90 11.94 5.29
C GLU A 173 6.44 12.29 5.03
N TYR A 174 5.80 12.88 6.03
CA TYR A 174 4.42 13.37 5.96
C TYR A 174 4.35 14.86 6.27
N LYS A 175 3.30 15.51 5.75
CA LYS A 175 3.05 16.95 5.97
C LYS A 175 2.37 17.22 7.31
N GLY A 176 1.60 16.25 7.82
CA GLY A 176 0.84 16.38 9.05
C GLY A 176 -0.40 15.49 9.09
N TYR A 177 -1.40 15.93 9.83
CA TYR A 177 -2.67 15.21 9.98
C TYR A 177 -3.85 16.03 9.49
N ALA A 178 -4.85 15.36 8.89
CA ALA A 178 -6.13 15.91 8.49
C ALA A 178 -7.30 15.23 9.21
N ASP A 179 -8.41 15.99 9.36
CA ASP A 179 -9.67 15.43 9.80
C ASP A 179 -10.28 14.60 8.68
N VAL A 180 -10.78 13.42 9.05
CA VAL A 180 -11.53 12.53 8.18
C VAL A 180 -12.68 11.92 8.95
N ASN A 181 -13.70 11.47 8.24
CA ASN A 181 -14.81 10.69 8.80
C ASN A 181 -14.78 9.25 8.27
N VAL A 182 -15.68 8.41 8.75
CA VAL A 182 -15.75 7.00 8.39
C VAL A 182 -15.97 6.78 6.88
N ASN A 183 -16.64 7.70 6.19
CA ASN A 183 -16.90 7.58 4.75
C ASN A 183 -15.60 7.64 3.91
N PHE A 184 -14.57 8.30 4.43
CA PHE A 184 -13.24 8.30 3.81
C PHE A 184 -12.66 6.88 3.68
N TYR A 185 -12.99 6.01 4.63
CA TYR A 185 -12.54 4.61 4.66
C TYR A 185 -13.52 3.63 4.01
N LYS A 186 -14.64 4.12 3.46
CA LYS A 186 -15.66 3.25 2.86
C LYS A 186 -15.09 2.25 1.84
N PRO A 187 -14.18 2.60 0.93
CA PRO A 187 -13.61 1.64 -0.02
C PRO A 187 -12.94 0.44 0.67
N ILE A 188 -12.23 0.68 1.78
CA ILE A 188 -11.55 -0.38 2.55
C ILE A 188 -12.54 -1.22 3.34
N ILE A 189 -13.55 -0.57 3.93
CA ILE A 189 -14.63 -1.24 4.67
C ILE A 189 -15.40 -2.17 3.72
N ASP A 190 -15.75 -1.69 2.53
CA ASP A 190 -16.50 -2.47 1.54
C ASP A 190 -15.64 -3.64 0.99
N ALA A 191 -14.36 -3.39 0.71
CA ALA A 191 -13.42 -4.43 0.32
C ALA A 191 -13.31 -5.54 1.38
N ARG A 192 -13.22 -5.16 2.66
CA ARG A 192 -13.13 -6.14 3.76
C ARG A 192 -14.42 -6.94 3.91
N LYS A 193 -15.57 -6.30 3.79
CA LYS A 193 -16.88 -6.99 3.82
C LYS A 193 -17.02 -8.01 2.69
N ALA A 194 -16.57 -7.67 1.48
CA ALA A 194 -16.61 -8.56 0.34
C ALA A 194 -15.76 -9.82 0.53
N THR A 195 -14.67 -9.75 1.31
CA THR A 195 -13.79 -10.90 1.58
C THR A 195 -14.23 -11.76 2.77
N ILE A 196 -15.05 -11.23 3.70
CA ILE A 196 -15.55 -11.97 4.87
C ILE A 196 -16.85 -12.72 4.54
N GLY A 197 -17.61 -12.26 3.55
CA GLY A 197 -18.91 -12.81 3.16
C GLY A 197 -18.88 -13.81 1.99
N GLY A 198 -17.67 -14.23 1.56
CA GLY A 198 -17.47 -15.18 0.44
C GLY A 198 -17.04 -16.56 0.91
#